data_dc27f33386ede856030411be7178dafb
#
_entry.id   dc27f33386ede856030411be7178dafb
#
_cell.length_a   1.000
_cell.length_b   1.000
_cell.length_c   1.000
_cell.angle_alpha   90.00
_cell.angle_beta   90.00
_cell.angle_gamma   90.00
#
_symmetry.space_group_name_H-M   'P 1'
#
loop_
_entity.id
_entity.type
_entity.pdbx_description
1 polymer ?
#
loop_
_entity_poly.entity_id
_entity_poly.type
_entity_poly.pdbx_seq_one_letter_code
_entity_poly.pdbx_strand_id
1 'polypeptide(L)'
;ESQAFSGILVKTDEQLASSKINDLVSEIADITGVDSSMISGGVVMKSMFSQVIDVLLAIVSALLAVAVLIALIGVANTLSLSVLERTRENSLLRALGLKKKQLRSMLATEAMLIGGVAALLGLVLGVAYGLLGARSSLSSMGAMTYEIPWWQLAVVLLISIVAALLASVTPGRRAAKLSPVEGLATE
;
A
#
# COMPACT_ATOMS: atom_id res chain seq x y z
N GLU A 1 -27.21 34.27 44.71
CA GLU A 1 -26.40 34.37 43.44
C GLU A 1 -26.26 32.95 42.90
N SER A 2 -27.13 32.59 41.95
CA SER A 2 -27.01 31.35 41.19
C SER A 2 -25.87 31.50 40.22
N GLN A 3 -24.75 30.81 40.47
CA GLN A 3 -23.71 30.63 39.45
C GLN A 3 -24.32 29.80 38.33
N ALA A 4 -24.68 30.44 37.24
CA ALA A 4 -25.08 29.77 36.02
C ALA A 4 -23.84 29.02 35.49
N PHE A 5 -23.82 27.71 35.59
CA PHE A 5 -22.79 26.89 34.93
C PHE A 5 -22.91 27.11 33.42
N SER A 6 -21.94 27.73 32.82
CA SER A 6 -21.92 28.00 31.37
C SER A 6 -21.44 26.81 30.54
N GLY A 7 -21.14 25.67 31.14
CA GLY A 7 -20.73 24.46 30.40
C GLY A 7 -20.45 23.28 31.31
N ILE A 8 -20.68 22.10 30.79
CA ILE A 8 -20.35 20.81 31.40
C ILE A 8 -19.14 20.23 30.67
N LEU A 9 -18.06 19.93 31.38
CA LEU A 9 -16.88 19.28 30.84
C LEU A 9 -16.96 17.78 31.06
N VAL A 10 -17.04 17.02 29.98
CA VAL A 10 -17.02 15.57 30.01
C VAL A 10 -15.62 15.09 29.64
N LYS A 11 -14.96 14.35 30.52
CA LYS A 11 -13.66 13.74 30.25
C LYS A 11 -13.89 12.44 29.48
N THR A 12 -13.33 12.36 28.26
CA THR A 12 -13.38 11.17 27.43
C THR A 12 -11.98 10.55 27.32
N ASP A 13 -11.92 9.25 27.00
CA ASP A 13 -10.67 8.56 26.74
C ASP A 13 -10.06 9.05 25.39
N GLU A 14 -8.76 9.31 25.38
CA GLU A 14 -8.03 9.83 24.19
C GLU A 14 -8.00 8.86 23.00
N GLN A 15 -8.31 7.58 23.24
CA GLN A 15 -8.26 6.50 22.22
C GLN A 15 -9.62 6.14 21.60
N LEU A 16 -10.68 6.94 21.86
CA LEU A 16 -11.99 6.67 21.27
C LEU A 16 -11.97 6.81 19.75
N ALA A 17 -12.50 5.80 19.06
CA ALA A 17 -12.70 5.86 17.61
C ALA A 17 -13.71 6.96 17.24
N SER A 18 -13.52 7.62 16.10
CA SER A 18 -14.38 8.74 15.64
C SER A 18 -15.86 8.40 15.57
N SER A 19 -16.21 7.14 15.23
CA SER A 19 -17.60 6.66 15.24
C SER A 19 -18.23 6.72 16.65
N LYS A 20 -17.49 6.26 17.66
CA LYS A 20 -17.95 6.29 19.05
C LYS A 20 -18.10 7.72 19.61
N ILE A 21 -17.29 8.65 19.11
CA ILE A 21 -17.39 10.06 19.50
C ILE A 21 -18.69 10.66 18.98
N ASN A 22 -19.05 10.38 17.73
CA ASN A 22 -20.30 10.83 17.15
C ASN A 22 -21.52 10.23 17.86
N ASP A 23 -21.46 8.94 18.23
CA ASP A 23 -22.50 8.27 19.01
C ASP A 23 -22.66 8.93 20.39
N LEU A 24 -21.55 9.22 21.09
CA LEU A 24 -21.56 9.92 22.37
C LEU A 24 -22.12 11.34 22.26
N VAL A 25 -21.78 12.08 21.20
CA VAL A 25 -22.31 13.42 20.97
C VAL A 25 -23.83 13.38 20.77
N SER A 26 -24.34 12.43 20.00
CA SER A 26 -25.79 12.28 19.80
C SER A 26 -26.51 11.85 21.08
N GLU A 27 -25.92 10.95 21.87
CA GLU A 27 -26.47 10.50 23.15
C GLU A 27 -26.50 11.63 24.19
N ILE A 28 -25.44 12.44 24.27
CA ILE A 28 -25.42 13.62 25.15
C ILE A 28 -26.45 14.66 24.71
N ALA A 29 -26.60 14.87 23.39
CA ALA A 29 -27.62 15.77 22.84
C ALA A 29 -29.06 15.33 23.23
N ASP A 30 -29.36 14.04 23.11
CA ASP A 30 -30.64 13.44 23.46
C ASP A 30 -30.94 13.54 24.97
N ILE A 31 -29.96 13.30 25.82
CA ILE A 31 -30.13 13.35 27.28
C ILE A 31 -30.26 14.78 27.78
N THR A 32 -29.52 15.71 27.23
CA THR A 32 -29.46 17.11 27.71
C THR A 32 -30.46 18.01 27.02
N GLY A 33 -31.04 17.59 25.88
CA GLY A 33 -31.87 18.43 25.03
C GLY A 33 -31.13 19.58 24.36
N VAL A 34 -29.78 19.53 24.35
CA VAL A 34 -28.91 20.54 23.74
C VAL A 34 -28.63 20.12 22.31
N ASP A 35 -28.67 21.08 21.37
CA ASP A 35 -28.33 20.80 19.98
C ASP A 35 -26.89 20.27 19.87
N SER A 36 -26.70 19.23 19.08
CA SER A 36 -25.39 18.60 18.87
C SER A 36 -24.31 19.58 18.38
N SER A 37 -24.72 20.67 17.72
CA SER A 37 -23.79 21.73 17.27
C SER A 37 -23.21 22.56 18.42
N MET A 38 -23.85 22.56 19.59
CA MET A 38 -23.39 23.23 20.80
C MET A 38 -22.42 22.36 21.62
N ILE A 39 -22.35 21.07 21.31
CA ILE A 39 -21.42 20.14 21.94
C ILE A 39 -20.09 20.26 21.20
N SER A 40 -19.18 21.05 21.78
CA SER A 40 -17.85 21.28 21.20
C SER A 40 -16.75 20.85 22.15
N GLY A 41 -15.62 20.45 21.60
CA GLY A 41 -14.46 20.07 22.39
C GLY A 41 -13.34 19.52 21.52
N GLY A 42 -12.14 19.36 22.10
CA GLY A 42 -10.98 18.86 21.38
C GLY A 42 -11.20 17.49 20.75
N VAL A 43 -12.05 16.65 21.35
CA VAL A 43 -12.37 15.30 20.87
C VAL A 43 -13.26 15.36 19.62
N VAL A 44 -14.26 16.26 19.58
CA VAL A 44 -15.12 16.46 18.40
C VAL A 44 -14.30 17.05 17.26
N MET A 45 -13.44 18.03 17.56
CA MET A 45 -12.54 18.62 16.56
C MET A 45 -11.57 17.59 16.00
N LYS A 46 -10.99 16.73 16.87
CA LYS A 46 -10.14 15.60 16.47
C LYS A 46 -10.88 14.62 15.55
N SER A 47 -12.14 14.30 15.84
CA SER A 47 -12.93 13.38 15.00
C SER A 47 -13.21 13.94 13.61
N MET A 48 -13.52 15.23 13.49
CA MET A 48 -13.72 15.90 12.21
C MET A 48 -12.41 15.91 11.38
N PHE A 49 -11.28 16.25 12.02
CA PHE A 49 -9.99 16.21 11.34
C PHE A 49 -9.60 14.79 10.92
N SER A 50 -9.81 13.78 11.79
CA SER A 50 -9.52 12.38 11.41
C SER A 50 -10.37 11.94 10.22
N GLN A 51 -11.65 12.29 10.17
CA GLN A 51 -12.50 11.91 9.05
C GLN A 51 -12.02 12.51 7.72
N VAL A 52 -11.59 13.77 7.72
CA VAL A 52 -11.00 14.42 6.54
C VAL A 52 -9.69 13.71 6.13
N ILE A 53 -8.84 13.43 7.10
CA ILE A 53 -7.58 12.72 6.85
C ILE A 53 -7.84 11.31 6.30
N ASP A 54 -8.78 10.57 6.85
CA ASP A 54 -9.14 9.23 6.40
C ASP A 54 -9.64 9.23 4.95
N VAL A 55 -10.47 10.20 4.58
CA VAL A 55 -10.93 10.36 3.19
C VAL A 55 -9.76 10.70 2.26
N LEU A 56 -8.89 11.62 2.66
CA LEU A 56 -7.69 11.96 1.87
C LEU A 56 -6.77 10.76 1.71
N LEU A 57 -6.53 10.00 2.78
CA LEU A 57 -5.73 8.77 2.74
C LEU A 57 -6.37 7.71 1.84
N ALA A 58 -7.69 7.56 1.87
CA ALA A 58 -8.41 6.64 0.99
C ALA A 58 -8.23 7.03 -0.49
N ILE A 59 -8.36 8.32 -0.83
CA ILE A 59 -8.15 8.82 -2.19
C ILE A 59 -6.71 8.57 -2.65
N VAL A 60 -5.73 8.96 -1.83
CA VAL A 60 -4.30 8.75 -2.16
C VAL A 60 -3.99 7.27 -2.32
N SER A 61 -4.52 6.43 -1.42
CA SER A 61 -4.34 4.97 -1.49
C SER A 61 -4.95 4.38 -2.76
N ALA A 62 -6.11 4.86 -3.19
CA ALA A 62 -6.74 4.43 -4.44
C ALA A 62 -5.88 4.82 -5.67
N LEU A 63 -5.35 6.05 -5.70
CA LEU A 63 -4.43 6.50 -6.75
C LEU A 63 -3.14 5.67 -6.78
N LEU A 64 -2.57 5.38 -5.61
CA LEU A 64 -1.40 4.51 -5.49
C LEU A 64 -1.70 3.09 -5.97
N ALA A 65 -2.88 2.54 -5.67
CA ALA A 65 -3.29 1.22 -6.16
C ALA A 65 -3.33 1.18 -7.70
N VAL A 66 -3.86 2.22 -8.34
CA VAL A 66 -3.85 2.34 -9.81
C VAL A 66 -2.41 2.44 -10.34
N ALA A 67 -1.55 3.23 -9.73
CA ALA A 67 -0.14 3.35 -10.11
C ALA A 67 0.58 1.99 -10.01
N VAL A 68 0.33 1.21 -8.94
CA VAL A 68 0.87 -0.14 -8.77
C VAL A 68 0.37 -1.07 -9.89
N LEU A 69 -0.90 -1.02 -10.24
CA LEU A 69 -1.45 -1.83 -11.35
C LEU A 69 -0.75 -1.50 -12.68
N ILE A 70 -0.54 -0.22 -12.98
CA ILE A 70 0.18 0.21 -14.19
C ILE A 70 1.62 -0.31 -14.16
N ALA A 71 2.31 -0.19 -13.02
CA ALA A 71 3.67 -0.70 -12.84
C ALA A 71 3.75 -2.22 -13.06
N LEU A 72 2.79 -2.99 -12.53
CA LEU A 72 2.73 -4.45 -12.71
C LEU A 72 2.53 -4.84 -14.18
N ILE A 73 1.69 -4.09 -14.91
CA ILE A 73 1.52 -4.28 -16.36
C ILE A 73 2.83 -4.00 -17.09
N GLY A 74 3.54 -2.93 -16.70
CA GLY A 74 4.86 -2.58 -17.25
C GLY A 74 5.89 -3.69 -17.04
N VAL A 75 6.00 -4.22 -15.82
CA VAL A 75 6.89 -5.35 -15.49
C VAL A 75 6.52 -6.59 -16.30
N ALA A 76 5.23 -6.95 -16.37
CA ALA A 76 4.76 -8.09 -17.17
C ALA A 76 5.09 -7.94 -18.66
N ASN A 77 4.98 -6.72 -19.22
CA ASN A 77 5.34 -6.43 -20.59
C ASN A 77 6.84 -6.57 -20.82
N THR A 78 7.68 -6.01 -19.94
CA THR A 78 9.14 -6.11 -20.01
C THR A 78 9.59 -7.56 -19.94
N LEU A 79 9.06 -8.35 -19.00
CA LEU A 79 9.35 -9.78 -18.90
C LEU A 79 8.90 -10.55 -20.15
N SER A 80 7.73 -10.17 -20.74
CA SER A 80 7.27 -10.80 -21.98
C SER A 80 8.20 -10.52 -23.15
N LEU A 81 8.72 -9.30 -23.27
CA LEU A 81 9.68 -8.92 -24.31
C LEU A 81 11.02 -9.68 -24.11
N SER A 82 11.54 -9.71 -22.88
CA SER A 82 12.74 -10.48 -22.54
C SER A 82 12.60 -11.96 -22.93
N VAL A 83 11.43 -12.56 -22.70
CA VAL A 83 11.15 -13.94 -23.12
C VAL A 83 11.21 -14.09 -24.65
N LEU A 84 10.65 -13.12 -25.39
CA LEU A 84 10.67 -13.16 -26.87
C LEU A 84 12.09 -13.00 -27.42
N GLU A 85 12.88 -12.08 -26.88
CA GLU A 85 14.26 -11.86 -27.25
C GLU A 85 15.15 -13.10 -27.00
N ARG A 86 14.88 -13.83 -25.91
CA ARG A 86 15.60 -15.05 -25.53
C ARG A 86 14.92 -16.34 -25.97
N THR A 87 14.02 -16.26 -26.96
CA THR A 87 13.27 -17.44 -27.42
C THR A 87 14.18 -18.57 -27.92
N ARG A 88 15.23 -18.25 -28.66
CA ARG A 88 16.23 -19.21 -29.13
C ARG A 88 16.96 -19.91 -27.97
N GLU A 89 17.45 -19.15 -27.00
CA GLU A 89 18.13 -19.70 -25.82
C GLU A 89 17.20 -20.61 -25.02
N ASN A 90 15.97 -20.17 -24.78
CA ASN A 90 14.95 -20.95 -24.07
C ASN A 90 14.57 -22.23 -24.82
N SER A 91 14.49 -22.17 -26.15
CA SER A 91 14.22 -23.33 -27.01
C SER A 91 15.37 -24.32 -26.99
N LEU A 92 16.62 -23.85 -27.04
CA LEU A 92 17.82 -24.66 -26.95
C LEU A 92 17.91 -25.37 -25.58
N LEU A 93 17.70 -24.64 -24.49
CA LEU A 93 17.68 -25.22 -23.14
C LEU A 93 16.60 -26.30 -23.00
N ARG A 94 15.44 -26.11 -23.64
CA ARG A 94 14.37 -27.11 -23.65
C ARG A 94 14.71 -28.33 -24.50
N ALA A 95 15.39 -28.14 -25.62
CA ALA A 95 15.88 -29.25 -26.44
C ALA A 95 16.93 -30.08 -25.70
N LEU A 96 17.74 -29.45 -24.83
CA LEU A 96 18.69 -30.10 -23.92
C LEU A 96 18.03 -30.73 -22.68
N GLY A 97 16.69 -30.68 -22.56
CA GLY A 97 15.94 -31.37 -21.51
C GLY A 97 15.39 -30.50 -20.38
N LEU A 98 15.48 -29.18 -20.48
CA LEU A 98 14.89 -28.27 -19.48
C LEU A 98 13.35 -28.43 -19.45
N LYS A 99 12.80 -28.77 -18.28
CA LYS A 99 11.36 -28.95 -18.12
C LYS A 99 10.64 -27.59 -18.08
N LYS A 100 9.40 -27.55 -18.59
CA LYS A 100 8.52 -26.34 -18.54
C LYS A 100 8.40 -25.73 -17.13
N LYS A 101 8.42 -26.56 -16.09
CA LYS A 101 8.36 -26.13 -14.68
C LYS A 101 9.63 -25.39 -14.28
N GLN A 102 10.78 -25.85 -14.72
CA GLN A 102 12.09 -25.23 -14.43
C GLN A 102 12.21 -23.86 -15.12
N LEU A 103 11.77 -23.75 -16.37
CA LEU A 103 11.72 -22.46 -17.08
C LEU A 103 10.83 -21.45 -16.37
N ARG A 104 9.65 -21.87 -15.92
CA ARG A 104 8.76 -20.98 -15.14
C ARG A 104 9.38 -20.57 -13.81
N SER A 105 10.05 -21.48 -13.12
CA SER A 105 10.75 -21.16 -11.86
C SER A 105 11.86 -20.15 -12.10
N MET A 106 12.63 -20.29 -13.16
CA MET A 106 13.70 -19.36 -13.53
C MET A 106 13.14 -17.94 -13.76
N LEU A 107 12.06 -17.81 -14.54
CA LEU A 107 11.41 -16.51 -14.77
C LEU A 107 10.76 -15.94 -13.49
N ALA A 108 10.22 -16.79 -12.63
CA ALA A 108 9.70 -16.34 -11.35
C ALA A 108 10.81 -15.83 -10.42
N THR A 109 11.97 -16.48 -10.42
CA THR A 109 13.13 -16.00 -9.64
C THR A 109 13.64 -14.67 -10.17
N GLU A 110 13.71 -14.49 -11.49
CA GLU A 110 14.08 -13.21 -12.12
C GLU A 110 13.12 -12.09 -11.71
N ALA A 111 11.80 -12.34 -11.80
CA ALA A 111 10.79 -11.39 -11.36
C ALA A 111 10.87 -11.07 -9.86
N MET A 112 11.17 -12.06 -9.03
CA MET A 112 11.36 -11.89 -7.59
C MET A 112 12.59 -11.04 -7.27
N LEU A 113 13.68 -11.22 -7.99
CA LEU A 113 14.88 -10.40 -7.81
C LEU A 113 14.63 -8.95 -8.22
N ILE A 114 14.04 -8.72 -9.39
CA ILE A 114 13.73 -7.37 -9.87
C ILE A 114 12.73 -6.69 -8.92
N GLY A 115 11.64 -7.37 -8.60
CA GLY A 115 10.61 -6.85 -7.71
C GLY A 115 11.11 -6.65 -6.28
N GLY A 116 11.95 -7.55 -5.77
CA GLY A 116 12.55 -7.46 -4.44
C GLY A 116 13.49 -6.26 -4.30
N VAL A 117 14.38 -6.06 -5.26
CA VAL A 117 15.28 -4.89 -5.28
C VAL A 117 14.48 -3.59 -5.39
N ALA A 118 13.49 -3.54 -6.29
CA ALA A 118 12.63 -2.37 -6.45
C ALA A 118 11.83 -2.07 -5.17
N ALA A 119 11.30 -3.10 -4.50
CA ALA A 119 10.56 -2.96 -3.25
C ALA A 119 11.44 -2.46 -2.10
N LEU A 120 12.68 -2.96 -1.98
CA LEU A 120 13.64 -2.49 -0.98
C LEU A 120 14.02 -1.02 -1.20
N LEU A 121 14.31 -0.64 -2.45
CA LEU A 121 14.61 0.75 -2.80
C LEU A 121 13.40 1.66 -2.51
N GLY A 122 12.20 1.24 -2.92
CA GLY A 122 10.97 1.98 -2.64
C GLY A 122 10.71 2.14 -1.13
N LEU A 123 10.97 1.10 -0.33
CA LEU A 123 10.82 1.13 1.12
C LEU A 123 11.80 2.11 1.77
N VAL A 124 13.09 2.06 1.39
CA VAL A 124 14.12 2.97 1.91
C VAL A 124 13.76 4.43 1.59
N LEU A 125 13.42 4.71 0.33
CA LEU A 125 13.03 6.05 -0.10
C LEU A 125 11.73 6.49 0.57
N GLY A 126 10.74 5.60 0.66
CA GLY A 126 9.45 5.88 1.32
C GLY A 126 9.62 6.25 2.79
N VAL A 127 10.42 5.50 3.55
CA VAL A 127 10.74 5.80 4.95
C VAL A 127 11.50 7.12 5.05
N ALA A 128 12.51 7.36 4.21
CA ALA A 128 13.29 8.58 4.22
C ALA A 128 12.39 9.81 3.96
N TYR A 129 11.60 9.81 2.89
CA TYR A 129 10.69 10.90 2.57
C TYR A 129 9.56 11.05 3.60
N GLY A 130 9.04 9.94 4.12
CA GLY A 130 8.02 9.96 5.16
C GLY A 130 8.51 10.64 6.45
N LEU A 131 9.73 10.32 6.90
CA LEU A 131 10.34 10.97 8.07
C LEU A 131 10.64 12.45 7.84
N LEU A 132 11.15 12.81 6.66
CA LEU A 132 11.41 14.20 6.30
C LEU A 132 10.11 15.00 6.23
N GLY A 133 9.07 14.47 5.61
CA GLY A 133 7.76 15.09 5.52
C GLY A 133 7.11 15.25 6.90
N ALA A 134 7.16 14.24 7.75
CA ALA A 134 6.64 14.31 9.11
C ALA A 134 7.36 15.38 9.93
N ARG A 135 8.69 15.45 9.86
CA ARG A 135 9.47 16.49 10.55
C ARG A 135 9.11 17.89 10.08
N SER A 136 8.98 18.09 8.76
CA SER A 136 8.65 19.39 8.19
C SER A 136 7.26 19.87 8.61
N SER A 137 6.26 18.96 8.62
CA SER A 137 4.87 19.32 8.92
C SER A 137 4.60 19.51 10.42
N LEU A 138 5.30 18.79 11.29
CA LEU A 138 5.04 18.74 12.73
C LEU A 138 6.05 19.53 13.57
N SER A 139 7.07 20.12 12.95
CA SER A 139 8.10 20.91 13.67
C SER A 139 7.51 22.10 14.43
N SER A 140 6.38 22.62 14.01
CA SER A 140 5.64 23.72 14.66
C SER A 140 4.76 23.27 15.83
N MET A 141 4.51 21.98 16.00
CA MET A 141 3.59 21.44 17.03
C MET A 141 4.30 20.86 18.26
N GLY A 142 5.64 20.95 18.34
CA GLY A 142 6.43 20.44 19.46
C GLY A 142 7.09 19.08 19.18
N ALA A 143 7.84 18.55 20.15
CA ALA A 143 8.55 17.29 20.04
C ALA A 143 7.57 16.12 20.01
N MET A 144 7.37 15.52 18.83
CA MET A 144 6.62 14.28 18.69
C MET A 144 7.58 13.10 18.51
N THR A 145 7.27 12.00 19.19
CA THR A 145 7.98 10.74 19.02
C THR A 145 7.46 10.05 17.77
N TYR A 146 8.34 9.87 16.78
CA TYR A 146 8.01 9.16 15.55
C TYR A 146 8.24 7.66 15.76
N GLU A 147 7.17 6.89 15.77
CA GLU A 147 7.27 5.44 15.76
C GLU A 147 7.21 4.93 14.32
N ILE A 148 8.23 4.18 13.91
CA ILE A 148 8.24 3.54 12.58
C ILE A 148 7.41 2.26 12.69
N PRO A 149 6.33 2.12 11.91
CA PRO A 149 5.46 0.95 11.96
C PRO A 149 6.07 -0.24 11.20
N TRP A 150 7.08 -0.89 11.80
CA TRP A 150 7.85 -1.99 11.19
C TRP A 150 6.98 -3.11 10.64
N TRP A 151 5.88 -3.43 11.31
CA TRP A 151 4.94 -4.45 10.86
C TRP A 151 4.28 -4.08 9.52
N GLN A 152 3.84 -2.84 9.37
CA GLN A 152 3.22 -2.36 8.14
C GLN A 152 4.22 -2.36 6.99
N LEU A 153 5.48 -1.97 7.25
CA LEU A 153 6.55 -2.01 6.26
C LEU A 153 6.85 -3.45 5.80
N ALA A 154 6.85 -4.41 6.73
CA ALA A 154 7.02 -5.84 6.40
C ALA A 154 5.87 -6.36 5.54
N VAL A 155 4.63 -5.97 5.84
CA VAL A 155 3.45 -6.34 5.04
C VAL A 155 3.53 -5.75 3.63
N VAL A 156 3.91 -4.48 3.48
CA VAL A 156 4.10 -3.83 2.18
C VAL A 156 5.17 -4.55 1.35
N LEU A 157 6.30 -4.90 1.97
CA LEU A 157 7.36 -5.66 1.31
C LEU A 157 6.85 -7.03 0.82
N LEU A 158 6.12 -7.75 1.66
CA LEU A 158 5.56 -9.05 1.31
C LEU A 158 4.55 -8.93 0.15
N ILE A 159 3.65 -7.96 0.20
CA ILE A 159 2.69 -7.70 -0.87
C ILE A 159 3.41 -7.37 -2.18
N SER A 160 4.48 -6.58 -2.14
CA SER A 160 5.27 -6.21 -3.32
C SER A 160 5.93 -7.44 -3.97
N ILE A 161 6.48 -8.35 -3.16
CA ILE A 161 7.07 -9.60 -3.65
C ILE A 161 6.00 -10.49 -4.28
N VAL A 162 4.85 -10.64 -3.63
CA VAL A 162 3.71 -11.42 -4.18
C VAL A 162 3.23 -10.82 -5.50
N ALA A 163 3.09 -9.50 -5.57
CA ALA A 163 2.69 -8.79 -6.79
C ALA A 163 3.68 -9.03 -7.94
N ALA A 164 4.98 -8.97 -7.67
CA ALA A 164 6.03 -9.26 -8.66
C ALA A 164 5.95 -10.70 -9.18
N LEU A 165 5.71 -11.68 -8.28
CA LEU A 165 5.49 -13.08 -8.67
C LEU A 165 4.25 -13.25 -9.54
N LEU A 166 3.14 -12.59 -9.20
CA LEU A 166 1.91 -12.63 -9.99
C LEU A 166 2.12 -12.01 -11.38
N ALA A 167 2.87 -10.91 -11.48
CA ALA A 167 3.21 -10.28 -12.76
C ALA A 167 4.01 -11.23 -13.67
N SER A 168 4.83 -12.13 -13.12
CA SER A 168 5.61 -13.10 -13.89
C SER A 168 4.81 -14.29 -14.42
N VAL A 169 3.60 -14.54 -13.91
CA VAL A 169 2.79 -15.72 -14.28
C VAL A 169 2.41 -15.72 -15.76
N THR A 170 2.01 -14.57 -16.29
CA THR A 170 1.57 -14.45 -17.68
C THR A 170 2.73 -14.68 -18.67
N PRO A 171 3.88 -13.97 -18.56
CA PRO A 171 5.02 -14.22 -19.42
C PRO A 171 5.59 -15.64 -19.25
N GLY A 172 5.63 -16.14 -18.02
CA GLY A 172 6.10 -17.50 -17.75
C GLY A 172 5.23 -18.59 -18.40
N ARG A 173 3.91 -18.38 -18.47
CA ARG A 173 2.99 -19.28 -19.18
C ARG A 173 3.19 -19.21 -20.70
N ARG A 174 3.41 -18.02 -21.25
CA ARG A 174 3.68 -17.82 -22.69
C ARG A 174 5.00 -18.48 -23.09
N ALA A 175 6.07 -18.23 -22.36
CA ALA A 175 7.38 -18.86 -22.58
C ALA A 175 7.30 -20.40 -22.57
N ALA A 176 6.55 -20.98 -21.65
CA ALA A 176 6.43 -22.43 -21.53
C ALA A 176 5.53 -23.07 -22.64
N LYS A 177 4.74 -22.29 -23.38
CA LYS A 177 3.91 -22.77 -24.50
C LYS A 177 4.68 -22.78 -25.84
N LEU A 178 5.75 -21.98 -25.99
CA LEU A 178 6.54 -21.97 -27.20
C LEU A 178 7.06 -23.39 -27.53
N SER A 179 6.90 -23.82 -28.76
CA SER A 179 7.43 -25.10 -29.25
C SER A 179 8.96 -24.97 -29.46
N PRO A 180 9.77 -25.96 -29.04
CA PRO A 180 11.21 -25.95 -29.33
C PRO A 180 11.51 -25.87 -30.82
N VAL A 181 10.64 -26.45 -31.68
CA VAL A 181 10.80 -26.47 -33.13
C VAL A 181 10.51 -25.10 -33.76
N GLU A 182 9.46 -24.39 -33.30
CA GLU A 182 9.12 -23.06 -33.78
C GLU A 182 10.21 -22.02 -33.42
N GLY A 183 10.81 -22.13 -32.24
CA GLY A 183 11.86 -21.22 -31.78
C GLY A 183 13.20 -21.38 -32.54
N LEU A 184 13.41 -22.52 -33.19
CA LEU A 184 14.61 -22.80 -34.00
C LEU A 184 14.40 -22.59 -35.50
N ALA A 185 13.15 -22.49 -35.95
CA ALA A 185 12.76 -22.36 -37.37
C ALA A 185 12.57 -20.92 -37.85
N THR A 186 12.66 -19.91 -36.97
CA THR A 186 12.62 -18.49 -37.35
C THR A 186 14.00 -18.04 -37.83
N GLU A 187 14.23 -18.17 -39.13
CA GLU A 187 15.20 -17.37 -39.88
C GLU A 187 14.59 -16.04 -40.32
#